data_3ed0eff46e148b04700d6b0470910181
#
_entry.id   3ed0eff46e148b04700d6b0470910181
#
_cell.length_a   1.000
_cell.length_b   1.000
_cell.length_c   1.000
_cell.angle_alpha   90.00
_cell.angle_beta   90.00
_cell.angle_gamma   90.00
#
_symmetry.space_group_name_H-M   'P 1'
#
loop_
_entity.id
_entity.type
_entity.pdbx_description
1 polymer ?
#
loop_
_entity_poly.entity_id
_entity_poly.type
_entity_poly.pdbx_seq_one_letter_code
_entity_poly.pdbx_strand_id
1 'polypeptide(L)'
;SLERWSAQSGRTKVTVTLRVLATDRRRRIETLRASMRARNGMRDLRLRTEFPLRMYTANQFRRLLASVPAFELCDVYDFWYEIGQPLTLNDEITDTVFILRKRRGA
;
A
#
# COMPACT_ATOMS: atom_id res chain seq x y z
N SER A 1 1.10 10.04 10.51
CA SER A 1 0.25 10.48 9.41
C SER A 1 -1.12 9.86 9.49
N LEU A 2 -2.10 10.53 8.96
CA LEU A 2 -3.50 10.13 8.97
C LEU A 2 -4.07 10.29 7.56
N GLU A 3 -4.63 9.20 7.03
CA GLU A 3 -5.31 9.21 5.75
C GLU A 3 -6.77 8.81 5.95
N ARG A 4 -7.66 9.44 5.20
CA ARG A 4 -9.10 9.19 5.30
C ARG A 4 -9.73 9.20 3.93
N TRP A 5 -10.56 8.19 3.68
CA TRP A 5 -11.35 8.08 2.45
C TRP A 5 -12.81 7.88 2.81
N SER A 6 -13.69 8.40 1.97
CA SER A 6 -15.12 8.16 2.08
C SER A 6 -15.70 7.86 0.72
N ALA A 7 -16.69 6.98 0.71
CA ALA A 7 -17.50 6.68 -0.46
C ALA A 7 -18.95 6.53 -0.05
N GLN A 8 -19.85 6.90 -0.93
CA GLN A 8 -21.29 6.82 -0.68
C GLN A 8 -21.99 6.23 -1.89
N SER A 9 -22.89 5.30 -1.63
CA SER A 9 -23.78 4.72 -2.64
C SER A 9 -25.18 4.57 -2.02
N GLY A 10 -26.16 5.29 -2.59
CA GLY A 10 -27.49 5.35 -2.00
C GLY A 10 -27.45 5.90 -0.57
N ARG A 11 -28.00 5.14 0.38
CA ARG A 11 -28.01 5.50 1.81
C ARG A 11 -26.79 5.01 2.57
N THR A 12 -25.90 4.26 1.91
CA THR A 12 -24.72 3.70 2.56
C THR A 12 -23.53 4.62 2.38
N LYS A 13 -22.93 5.02 3.49
CA LYS A 13 -21.67 5.77 3.50
C LYS A 13 -20.63 4.97 4.24
N VAL A 14 -19.48 4.78 3.61
CA VAL A 14 -18.33 4.11 4.23
C VAL A 14 -17.18 5.11 4.36
N THR A 15 -16.59 5.17 5.53
CA THR A 15 -15.39 5.97 5.79
C THR A 15 -14.30 5.04 6.30
N VAL A 16 -13.14 5.10 5.67
CA VAL A 16 -11.95 4.35 6.08
C VAL A 16 -10.90 5.34 6.53
N THR A 17 -10.31 5.08 7.69
CA THR A 17 -9.23 5.88 8.24
C THR A 17 -8.02 4.98 8.46
N LEU A 18 -6.87 5.40 7.98
CA LEU A 18 -5.61 4.71 8.18
C LEU A 18 -4.66 5.61 8.95
N ARG A 19 -4.13 5.09 10.05
CA ARG A 19 -3.22 5.84 10.92
C ARG A 19 -1.97 5.04 11.20
N VAL A 20 -0.81 5.68 11.06
CA VAL A 20 0.46 5.12 11.53
C VAL A 20 0.55 5.35 13.04
N LEU A 21 0.59 4.28 13.81
CA LEU A 21 0.67 4.34 15.27
C LEU A 21 2.10 4.42 15.77
N ALA A 22 3.00 3.69 15.12
CA ALA A 22 4.39 3.61 15.51
C ALA A 22 5.26 3.24 14.32
N THR A 23 6.50 3.70 14.32
CA THR A 23 7.49 3.34 13.32
C THR A 23 8.74 2.85 14.03
N ASP A 24 9.11 1.60 13.78
CA ASP A 24 10.38 1.03 14.22
C ASP A 24 11.36 1.11 13.05
N ARG A 25 12.20 2.13 13.06
CA ARG A 25 13.14 2.39 11.96
C ARG A 25 14.21 1.31 11.85
N ARG A 26 14.62 0.75 12.96
CA ARG A 26 15.65 -0.28 13.00
C ARG A 26 15.18 -1.57 12.35
N ARG A 27 13.95 -2.00 12.66
CA ARG A 27 13.32 -3.19 12.08
C ARG A 27 12.63 -2.92 10.77
N ARG A 28 12.48 -1.64 10.39
CA ARG A 28 11.76 -1.19 9.21
C ARG A 28 10.31 -1.68 9.20
N ILE A 29 9.65 -1.52 10.33
CA ILE A 29 8.26 -1.92 10.51
C ILE A 29 7.45 -0.70 10.94
N GLU A 30 6.34 -0.45 10.25
CA GLU A 30 5.31 0.47 10.68
C GLU A 30 4.12 -0.32 11.22
N THR A 31 3.58 0.12 12.36
CA THR A 31 2.33 -0.41 12.89
C THR A 31 1.21 0.54 12.51
N LEU A 32 0.20 0.01 11.83
CA LEU A 32 -0.92 0.80 11.34
C LEU A 32 -2.20 0.36 12.01
N ARG A 33 -3.13 1.31 12.13
CA ARG A 33 -4.51 1.06 12.50
C ARG A 33 -5.40 1.43 11.34
N ALA A 34 -6.20 0.50 10.87
CA ALA A 34 -7.27 0.73 9.92
C ALA A 34 -8.59 0.74 10.67
N SER A 35 -9.37 1.79 10.51
CA SER A 35 -10.71 1.92 11.07
C SER A 35 -11.69 2.10 9.93
N MET A 36 -12.82 1.42 10.00
CA MET A 36 -13.89 1.56 9.03
C MET A 36 -15.20 1.85 9.76
N ARG A 37 -15.93 2.82 9.26
CA ARG A 37 -17.29 3.11 9.69
C ARG A 37 -18.22 3.00 8.50
N ALA A 38 -19.24 2.16 8.60
CA ALA A 38 -20.27 2.02 7.59
C ALA A 38 -21.60 2.44 8.19
N ARG A 39 -22.26 3.39 7.55
CA ARG A 39 -23.56 3.93 8.00
C ARG A 39 -24.59 3.75 6.91
N ASN A 40 -25.76 3.28 7.30
CA ASN A 40 -26.91 3.17 6.43
C ASN A 40 -28.18 3.44 7.27
N GLY A 41 -28.75 4.64 7.14
CA GLY A 41 -29.86 5.07 7.97
C GLY A 41 -29.47 5.04 9.46
N MET A 42 -30.21 4.23 10.26
CA MET A 42 -29.93 4.08 11.69
C MET A 42 -28.86 3.01 11.99
N ARG A 43 -28.41 2.28 10.97
CA ARG A 43 -27.36 1.28 11.14
C ARG A 43 -25.99 1.96 11.10
N ASP A 44 -25.16 1.61 12.06
CA ASP A 44 -23.80 2.13 12.18
C ASP A 44 -22.88 0.98 12.62
N LEU A 45 -22.02 0.57 11.70
CA LEU A 45 -21.04 -0.48 11.95
C LEU A 45 -19.66 0.15 12.04
N ARG A 46 -18.89 -0.20 13.07
CA ARG A 46 -17.51 0.24 13.25
C ARG A 46 -16.61 -0.97 13.40
N LEU A 47 -15.56 -1.00 12.60
CA LEU A 47 -14.54 -2.02 12.64
C LEU A 47 -13.17 -1.36 12.81
N ARG A 48 -12.27 -2.06 13.49
CA ARG A 48 -10.91 -1.59 13.70
C ARG A 48 -9.96 -2.79 13.68
N THR A 49 -8.83 -2.62 13.03
CA THR A 49 -7.76 -3.60 13.04
C THR A 49 -6.41 -2.91 13.11
N GLU A 50 -5.43 -3.57 13.72
CA GLU A 50 -4.06 -3.12 13.76
C GLU A 50 -3.19 -4.19 13.12
N PHE A 51 -2.21 -3.76 12.33
CA PHE A 51 -1.33 -4.68 11.62
C PHE A 51 0.03 -4.04 11.36
N PRO A 52 1.10 -4.85 11.30
CA PRO A 52 2.41 -4.37 10.91
C PRO A 52 2.56 -4.36 9.39
N LEU A 53 3.26 -3.36 8.89
CA LEU A 53 3.76 -3.33 7.51
C LEU A 53 5.26 -3.25 7.53
N ARG A 54 5.91 -4.09 6.76
CA ARG A 54 7.35 -4.04 6.59
C ARG A 54 7.70 -3.07 5.45
N MET A 55 8.64 -2.18 5.73
CA MET A 55 9.20 -1.27 4.75
C MET A 55 10.48 -1.88 4.15
N TYR A 56 10.64 -1.77 2.85
CA TYR A 56 11.81 -2.29 2.15
C TYR A 56 12.67 -1.14 1.61
N THR A 57 13.98 -1.28 1.71
CA THR A 57 14.87 -0.47 0.89
C THR A 57 14.75 -0.91 -0.58
N ALA A 58 15.19 -0.07 -1.50
CA ALA A 58 15.21 -0.44 -2.92
C ALA A 58 16.00 -1.72 -3.17
N ASN A 59 17.16 -1.86 -2.52
CA ASN A 59 17.97 -3.07 -2.67
C ASN A 59 17.32 -4.31 -2.07
N GLN A 60 16.67 -4.18 -0.91
CA GLN A 60 15.93 -5.29 -0.33
C GLN A 60 14.79 -5.74 -1.24
N PHE A 61 14.09 -4.79 -1.85
CA PHE A 61 13.00 -5.10 -2.77
C PHE A 61 13.52 -5.76 -4.06
N ARG A 62 14.64 -5.28 -4.61
CA ARG A 62 15.29 -5.91 -5.76
C ARG A 62 15.71 -7.34 -5.47
N ARG A 63 16.26 -7.62 -4.28
CA ARG A 63 16.59 -8.98 -3.86
C ARG A 63 15.36 -9.86 -3.73
N LEU A 64 14.28 -9.32 -3.19
CA LEU A 64 13.01 -10.05 -3.09
C LEU A 64 12.52 -10.45 -4.48
N LEU A 65 12.52 -9.53 -5.44
CA LEU A 65 12.14 -9.82 -6.82
C LEU A 65 13.09 -10.83 -7.47
N ALA A 66 14.38 -10.72 -7.24
CA ALA A 66 15.36 -11.66 -7.77
C ALA A 66 15.17 -13.07 -7.24
N SER A 67 14.57 -13.23 -6.04
CA SER A 67 14.25 -14.54 -5.48
C SER A 67 13.07 -15.22 -6.18
N VAL A 68 12.36 -14.49 -7.06
CA VAL A 68 11.23 -15.01 -7.85
C VAL A 68 11.55 -14.80 -9.33
N PRO A 69 12.40 -15.68 -9.92
CA PRO A 69 12.89 -15.48 -11.29
C PRO A 69 11.81 -15.60 -12.36
N ALA A 70 10.62 -16.09 -12.01
CA ALA A 70 9.49 -16.14 -12.92
C ALA A 70 9.01 -14.76 -13.37
N PHE A 71 9.35 -13.70 -12.64
CA PHE A 71 8.93 -12.34 -12.93
C PHE A 71 10.12 -11.41 -13.14
N GLU A 72 9.93 -10.40 -13.96
CA GLU A 72 10.87 -9.31 -14.12
C GLU A 72 10.21 -7.97 -13.83
N LEU A 73 10.97 -7.04 -13.26
CA LEU A 73 10.52 -5.67 -13.03
C LEU A 73 10.61 -4.90 -14.34
N CYS A 74 9.48 -4.35 -14.80
CA CYS A 74 9.41 -3.56 -16.02
C CYS A 74 9.48 -2.06 -15.72
N ASP A 75 8.56 -1.58 -14.86
CA ASP A 75 8.43 -0.17 -14.55
C ASP A 75 8.05 0.03 -13.08
N VAL A 76 8.34 1.22 -12.59
CA VAL A 76 7.99 1.68 -11.26
C VAL A 76 7.25 3.00 -11.38
N TYR A 77 6.13 3.14 -10.71
CA TYR A 77 5.33 4.36 -10.69
C TYR A 77 5.02 4.75 -9.25
N ASP A 78 4.66 6.02 -9.04
CA ASP A 78 4.12 6.43 -7.76
C ASP A 78 2.67 5.93 -7.58
N PHE A 79 2.09 6.20 -6.44
CA PHE A 79 0.72 5.76 -6.12
C PHE A 79 -0.33 6.29 -7.10
N TRP A 80 -0.08 7.41 -7.76
CA TRP A 80 -1.04 8.06 -8.67
C TRP A 80 -1.03 7.51 -10.09
N TYR A 81 -0.17 6.51 -10.39
CA TYR A 81 -0.09 5.80 -11.68
C TYR A 81 0.13 6.69 -12.89
N GLU A 82 0.96 7.68 -12.81
CA GLU A 82 1.25 8.51 -13.97
C GLU A 82 2.06 7.71 -15.00
N ILE A 83 1.36 7.02 -15.90
CA ILE A 83 1.95 6.06 -16.87
C ILE A 83 3.03 6.68 -17.74
N GLY A 84 2.89 7.97 -18.07
CA GLY A 84 3.91 8.69 -18.83
C GLY A 84 5.17 9.06 -18.06
N GLN A 85 5.21 8.77 -16.74
CA GLN A 85 6.30 9.19 -15.85
C GLN A 85 6.76 8.06 -14.95
N PRO A 86 7.43 7.02 -15.52
CA PRO A 86 8.02 5.98 -14.70
C PRO A 86 9.12 6.54 -13.82
N LEU A 87 9.24 5.97 -12.61
CA LEU A 87 10.23 6.37 -11.63
C LEU A 87 11.42 5.40 -11.63
N THR A 88 12.53 5.87 -11.10
CA THR A 88 13.66 5.00 -10.77
C THR A 88 13.51 4.52 -9.34
N LEU A 89 13.61 3.22 -9.12
CA LEU A 89 13.50 2.63 -7.79
C LEU A 89 14.68 3.07 -6.92
N ASN A 90 14.36 3.79 -5.84
CA ASN A 90 15.33 4.23 -4.83
C ASN A 90 14.65 4.26 -3.45
N ASP A 91 15.41 4.58 -2.39
CA ASP A 91 14.92 4.52 -1.01
C ASP A 91 14.00 5.69 -0.65
N GLU A 92 13.88 6.70 -1.50
CA GLU A 92 13.05 7.88 -1.26
C GLU A 92 11.61 7.70 -1.73
N ILE A 93 11.36 6.69 -2.57
CA ILE A 93 10.03 6.42 -3.12
C ILE A 93 9.19 5.72 -2.06
N THR A 94 8.01 6.26 -1.80
CA THR A 94 6.97 5.65 -0.94
C THR A 94 5.71 5.41 -1.75
N ASP A 95 4.85 4.49 -1.29
CA ASP A 95 3.56 4.18 -1.93
C ASP A 95 3.72 3.91 -3.42
N THR A 96 4.52 2.92 -3.73
CA THR A 96 5.00 2.63 -5.08
C THR A 96 4.14 1.57 -5.75
N VAL A 97 3.95 1.72 -7.06
CA VAL A 97 3.33 0.70 -7.92
C VAL A 97 4.40 0.08 -8.81
N PHE A 98 4.52 -1.24 -8.75
CA PHE A 98 5.48 -1.99 -9.53
C PHE A 98 4.77 -2.74 -10.64
N ILE A 99 5.30 -2.63 -11.85
CA ILE A 99 4.80 -3.37 -13.01
C ILE A 99 5.76 -4.53 -13.25
N LEU A 100 5.25 -5.74 -13.10
CA LEU A 100 6.00 -6.97 -13.31
C LEU A 100 5.49 -7.68 -14.55
N ARG A 101 6.37 -8.39 -15.21
CA ARG A 101 6.01 -9.25 -16.33
C ARG A 101 6.51 -10.67 -16.08
N LYS A 102 5.64 -11.65 -16.32
CA LYS A 102 6.03 -13.05 -16.28
C LYS A 102 6.98 -13.36 -17.42
N ARG A 103 8.12 -13.96 -17.13
CA ARG A 103 9.09 -14.40 -18.14
C ARG A 103 8.55 -15.59 -18.91
N ARG A 104 8.85 -15.66 -20.21
CA ARG A 104 8.52 -16.82 -21.02
C ARG A 104 9.35 -18.02 -20.58
N GLY A 105 8.73 -19.20 -20.53
CA GLY A 105 9.38 -20.45 -20.13
C GLY A 105 9.69 -20.56 -18.63
N ALA A 106 9.17 -19.64 -17.85
CA ALA A 106 9.32 -19.65 -16.39
C ALA A 106 8.13 -20.37 -15.71
#